data_1f431e2970900a24c3a718fd687ac424
#
_entry.id   1f431e2970900a24c3a718fd687ac424
#
_cell.length_a   1.000
_cell.length_b   1.000
_cell.length_c   1.000
_cell.angle_alpha   90.00
_cell.angle_beta   90.00
_cell.angle_gamma   90.00
#
_symmetry.space_group_name_H-M   'P 1'
#
loop_
_entity.id
_entity.type
_entity.pdbx_description
1 polymer ?
#
loop_
_entity_poly.entity_id
_entity_poly.type
_entity_poly.pdbx_seq_one_letter_code
_entity_poly.pdbx_strand_id
1 'polypeptide(L)'
;MRVAVIQETTRRNMNSLLFESVKKAVQASDEVLNFGIFEEENEQYSYVEIAMMISLLIESGAVDFVVTGCSSGQGMMLACNSLPGLLCGYIETPQDAFLFGRINGGNVASLPLGLNFGWQG
;
A
#
# COMPACT_ATOMS: atom_id res chain seq x y z
N MET A 1 -10.03 5.86 -10.74
CA MET A 1 -9.86 4.55 -10.06
C MET A 1 -9.89 4.75 -8.56
N ARG A 2 -10.17 3.71 -7.82
CA ARG A 2 -10.14 3.74 -6.36
C ARG A 2 -8.83 3.14 -5.87
N VAL A 3 -8.11 3.91 -5.05
CA VAL A 3 -6.82 3.52 -4.50
C VAL A 3 -6.93 3.43 -2.99
N ALA A 4 -6.57 2.30 -2.42
CA ALA A 4 -6.56 2.12 -0.99
C ALA A 4 -5.15 2.29 -0.45
N VAL A 5 -5.04 2.88 0.74
CA VAL A 5 -3.79 2.98 1.49
C VAL A 5 -3.97 2.15 2.76
N ILE A 6 -3.13 1.15 2.93
CA ILE A 6 -3.12 0.32 4.12
C ILE A 6 -1.71 -0.23 4.33
N GLN A 7 -1.06 0.18 5.41
CA GLN A 7 0.30 -0.24 5.72
C GLN A 7 0.32 -1.25 6.87
N GLU A 8 1.46 -1.91 7.03
CA GLU A 8 1.67 -2.83 8.14
C GLU A 8 1.65 -2.05 9.47
N THR A 9 1.14 -2.66 10.54
CA THR A 9 0.79 -1.93 11.76
C THR A 9 1.98 -1.41 12.56
N THR A 10 3.16 -2.02 12.42
CA THR A 10 4.35 -1.46 13.08
C THR A 10 4.78 -0.14 12.45
N ARG A 11 4.23 0.19 11.29
CA ARG A 11 4.49 1.46 10.60
C ARG A 11 3.25 2.36 10.57
N ARG A 12 2.38 2.22 11.55
CA ARG A 12 1.17 3.05 11.63
C ARG A 12 1.49 4.54 11.75
N ASN A 13 2.66 4.88 12.32
CA ASN A 13 3.11 6.26 12.42
C ASN A 13 3.41 6.88 11.06
N MET A 14 3.56 6.07 10.02
CA MET A 14 3.77 6.55 8.65
C MET A 14 2.47 6.68 7.85
N ASN A 15 1.34 6.29 8.44
CA ASN A 15 0.06 6.25 7.70
C ASN A 15 -0.33 7.61 7.12
N SER A 16 -0.28 8.67 7.93
CA SER A 16 -0.68 10.00 7.46
C SER A 16 0.21 10.48 6.33
N LEU A 17 1.50 10.27 6.45
CA LEU A 17 2.47 10.66 5.42
C LEU A 17 2.23 9.89 4.13
N LEU A 18 2.05 8.57 4.26
CA LEU A 18 1.79 7.72 3.10
C LEU A 18 0.50 8.14 2.39
N PHE A 19 -0.57 8.33 3.16
CA PHE A 19 -1.85 8.73 2.61
C PHE A 19 -1.76 10.07 1.85
N GLU A 20 -1.12 11.08 2.46
CA GLU A 20 -0.97 12.37 1.82
C GLU A 20 -0.09 12.28 0.56
N SER A 21 0.96 11.47 0.59
CA SER A 21 1.84 11.28 -0.57
C SER A 21 1.10 10.60 -1.72
N VAL A 22 0.25 9.63 -1.43
CA VAL A 22 -0.56 8.97 -2.45
C VAL A 22 -1.56 9.94 -3.04
N LYS A 23 -2.21 10.74 -2.21
CA LYS A 23 -3.16 11.75 -2.71
C LYS A 23 -2.51 12.73 -3.68
N LYS A 24 -1.25 13.06 -3.47
CA LYS A 24 -0.52 13.95 -4.38
C LYS A 24 -0.11 13.25 -5.69
N ALA A 25 0.04 11.95 -5.66
CA ALA A 25 0.54 11.20 -6.81
C ALA A 25 -0.56 10.80 -7.80
N VAL A 26 -1.82 10.72 -7.34
CA VAL A 26 -2.94 10.30 -8.18
C VAL A 26 -3.50 11.47 -8.98
N GLN A 27 -4.35 11.16 -9.95
CA GLN A 27 -5.06 12.16 -10.74
C GLN A 27 -6.29 12.65 -9.97
N ALA A 28 -6.80 13.83 -10.38
CA ALA A 28 -7.96 14.44 -9.71
C ALA A 28 -9.21 13.56 -9.77
N SER A 29 -9.33 12.71 -10.78
CA SER A 29 -10.47 11.79 -10.93
C SER A 29 -10.36 10.54 -10.06
N ASP A 30 -9.20 10.29 -9.45
CA ASP A 30 -9.00 9.11 -8.63
C ASP A 30 -9.45 9.36 -7.20
N GLU A 31 -10.00 8.32 -6.57
CA GLU A 31 -10.41 8.37 -5.17
C GLU A 31 -9.38 7.61 -4.33
N VAL A 32 -8.94 8.21 -3.23
CA VAL A 32 -7.99 7.57 -2.32
C VAL A 32 -8.69 7.31 -0.99
N LEU A 33 -8.66 6.06 -0.56
CA LEU A 33 -9.33 5.60 0.66
C LEU A 33 -8.26 5.12 1.64
N ASN A 34 -8.37 5.56 2.89
CA ASN A 34 -7.39 5.20 3.92
C ASN A 34 -7.96 4.09 4.81
N PHE A 35 -7.42 2.89 4.67
CA PHE A 35 -7.77 1.74 5.50
C PHE A 35 -6.67 1.40 6.50
N GLY A 36 -5.64 2.26 6.60
CA GLY A 36 -4.51 2.01 7.50
C GLY A 36 -4.87 2.14 8.97
N ILE A 37 -4.00 1.64 9.83
CA ILE A 37 -4.13 1.78 11.27
C ILE A 37 -3.49 3.12 11.66
N PHE A 38 -4.26 3.98 12.29
CA PHE A 38 -3.79 5.29 12.71
C PHE A 38 -2.93 5.17 13.98
N GLU A 39 -2.09 6.17 14.18
CA GLU A 39 -1.08 6.15 15.22
C GLU A 39 -1.66 5.89 16.62
N GLU A 40 -2.81 6.46 16.92
CA GLU A 40 -3.45 6.35 18.23
C GLU A 40 -4.23 5.06 18.44
N GLU A 41 -4.36 4.23 17.42
CA GLU A 41 -5.05 2.97 17.57
C GLU A 41 -4.13 1.91 18.15
N ASN A 42 -4.69 1.00 18.94
CA ASN A 42 -3.92 -0.03 19.63
C ASN A 42 -3.93 -1.39 18.93
N GLU A 43 -4.72 -1.55 17.91
CA GLU A 43 -4.83 -2.82 17.22
C GLU A 43 -3.57 -3.11 16.40
N GLN A 44 -3.17 -4.38 16.38
CA GLN A 44 -2.00 -4.82 15.63
C GLN A 44 -2.36 -5.99 14.74
N TYR A 45 -1.93 -5.91 13.50
CA TYR A 45 -2.09 -6.97 12.53
C TYR A 45 -0.75 -7.27 11.89
N SER A 46 -0.44 -8.54 11.71
CA SER A 46 0.79 -8.94 11.02
C SER A 46 0.73 -8.50 9.56
N TYR A 47 1.91 -8.47 8.89
CA TYR A 47 1.92 -8.15 7.46
C TYR A 47 1.15 -9.20 6.63
N VAL A 48 1.06 -10.43 7.11
CA VAL A 48 0.26 -11.47 6.45
C VAL A 48 -1.24 -11.15 6.56
N GLU A 49 -1.68 -10.71 7.74
CA GLU A 49 -3.09 -10.32 7.93
C GLU A 49 -3.44 -9.10 7.08
N ILE A 50 -2.54 -8.13 7.00
CA ILE A 50 -2.73 -6.97 6.13
C ILE A 50 -2.82 -7.40 4.67
N ALA A 51 -1.96 -8.33 4.24
CA ALA A 51 -2.01 -8.84 2.88
C ALA A 51 -3.35 -9.53 2.57
N MET A 52 -3.92 -10.23 3.53
CA MET A 52 -5.24 -10.84 3.39
C MET A 52 -6.33 -9.78 3.24
N MET A 53 -6.25 -8.70 4.01
CA MET A 53 -7.18 -7.56 3.86
C MET A 53 -7.07 -6.94 2.47
N ILE A 54 -5.84 -6.78 1.97
CA ILE A 54 -5.59 -6.25 0.62
C ILE A 54 -6.23 -7.16 -0.43
N SER A 55 -6.07 -8.46 -0.28
CA SER A 55 -6.69 -9.41 -1.19
C SER A 55 -8.21 -9.26 -1.22
N LEU A 56 -8.83 -9.10 -0.06
CA LEU A 56 -10.28 -8.89 0.01
C LEU A 56 -10.69 -7.59 -0.67
N LEU A 57 -9.94 -6.52 -0.48
CA LEU A 57 -10.26 -5.22 -1.09
C LEU A 57 -10.20 -5.30 -2.62
N ILE A 58 -9.19 -5.96 -3.16
CA ILE A 58 -9.02 -6.10 -4.61
C ILE A 58 -10.05 -7.09 -5.18
N GLU A 59 -10.17 -8.27 -4.59
CA GLU A 59 -11.03 -9.33 -5.10
C GLU A 59 -12.51 -8.97 -5.03
N SER A 60 -12.93 -8.20 -4.02
CA SER A 60 -14.31 -7.75 -3.89
C SER A 60 -14.67 -6.63 -4.87
N GLY A 61 -13.69 -6.03 -5.53
CA GLY A 61 -13.92 -4.88 -6.39
C GLY A 61 -14.07 -3.57 -5.64
N ALA A 62 -13.80 -3.57 -4.33
CA ALA A 62 -13.90 -2.35 -3.53
C ALA A 62 -12.88 -1.31 -3.96
N VAL A 63 -11.69 -1.75 -4.33
CA VAL A 63 -10.63 -0.88 -4.84
C VAL A 63 -9.94 -1.52 -6.05
N ASP A 64 -9.25 -0.69 -6.82
CA ASP A 64 -8.55 -1.11 -8.04
C ASP A 64 -7.05 -1.26 -7.82
N PHE A 65 -6.50 -0.55 -6.84
CA PHE A 65 -5.07 -0.52 -6.59
C PHE A 65 -4.84 -0.28 -5.09
N VAL A 66 -3.79 -0.87 -4.54
CA VAL A 66 -3.45 -0.70 -3.14
C VAL A 66 -2.00 -0.25 -3.01
N VAL A 67 -1.78 0.80 -2.21
CA VAL A 67 -0.45 1.21 -1.79
C VAL A 67 -0.29 0.78 -0.34
N THR A 68 0.72 -0.05 -0.08
CA THR A 68 0.98 -0.61 1.22
C THR A 68 2.47 -0.51 1.54
N GLY A 69 2.90 -1.12 2.61
CA GLY A 69 4.29 -1.17 2.98
C GLY A 69 4.50 -1.71 4.37
N CYS A 70 5.75 -2.05 4.65
CA CYS A 70 6.22 -2.44 5.95
C CYS A 70 7.62 -1.85 6.11
N SER A 71 8.37 -2.26 7.14
CA SER A 71 9.69 -1.66 7.38
C SER A 71 10.60 -1.74 6.16
N SER A 72 10.73 -2.92 5.53
CA SER A 72 11.55 -3.10 4.33
C SER A 72 10.75 -3.03 3.03
N GLY A 73 9.44 -3.18 3.10
CA GLY A 73 8.58 -3.33 1.94
C GLY A 73 8.59 -4.72 1.33
N GLN A 74 9.55 -5.55 1.68
CA GLN A 74 9.75 -6.85 1.03
C GLN A 74 8.87 -7.94 1.62
N GLY A 75 8.70 -7.95 2.95
CA GLY A 75 7.82 -8.93 3.59
C GLY A 75 6.38 -8.79 3.10
N MET A 76 5.92 -7.56 3.00
CA MET A 76 4.56 -7.28 2.49
C MET A 76 4.43 -7.69 1.02
N MET A 77 5.47 -7.42 0.21
CA MET A 77 5.47 -7.82 -1.20
C MET A 77 5.35 -9.34 -1.35
N LEU A 78 6.14 -10.09 -0.57
CA LEU A 78 6.10 -11.54 -0.62
C LEU A 78 4.76 -12.09 -0.17
N ALA A 79 4.21 -11.53 0.92
CA ALA A 79 2.92 -11.96 1.43
C ALA A 79 1.81 -11.71 0.41
N CYS A 80 1.77 -10.54 -0.20
CA CYS A 80 0.78 -10.22 -1.21
C CYS A 80 0.89 -11.15 -2.43
N ASN A 81 2.10 -11.41 -2.90
CA ASN A 81 2.28 -12.24 -4.08
C ASN A 81 2.01 -13.73 -3.82
N SER A 82 1.86 -14.13 -2.56
CA SER A 82 1.45 -15.50 -2.24
C SER A 82 -0.06 -15.68 -2.30
N LEU A 83 -0.83 -14.60 -2.50
CA LEU A 83 -2.28 -14.64 -2.55
C LEU A 83 -2.78 -14.49 -3.98
N PRO A 84 -3.86 -15.24 -4.36
CA PRO A 84 -4.41 -15.14 -5.71
C PRO A 84 -4.90 -13.73 -6.02
N GLY A 85 -4.70 -13.30 -7.25
CA GLY A 85 -5.23 -12.04 -7.73
C GLY A 85 -4.37 -10.83 -7.41
N LEU A 86 -3.31 -10.98 -6.61
CA LEU A 86 -2.42 -9.88 -6.28
C LEU A 86 -1.13 -9.97 -7.06
N LEU A 87 -0.78 -8.87 -7.72
CA LEU A 87 0.51 -8.68 -8.37
C LEU A 87 1.15 -7.47 -7.72
N CYS A 88 2.06 -7.74 -6.79
CA CYS A 88 2.67 -6.72 -5.95
C CYS A 88 4.11 -6.47 -6.36
N GLY A 89 4.47 -5.21 -6.52
CA GLY A 89 5.84 -4.79 -6.77
C GLY A 89 6.42 -4.08 -5.56
N TYR A 90 7.75 -4.13 -5.44
CA TYR A 90 8.49 -3.33 -4.48
C TYR A 90 8.78 -1.97 -5.12
N ILE A 91 8.26 -0.91 -4.54
CA ILE A 91 8.29 0.43 -5.15
C ILE A 91 8.80 1.40 -4.10
N GLU A 92 9.67 2.31 -4.49
CA GLU A 92 10.28 3.24 -3.53
C GLU A 92 9.47 4.51 -3.33
N THR A 93 8.69 4.93 -4.32
CA THR A 93 7.90 6.16 -4.20
C THR A 93 6.45 5.94 -4.67
N PRO A 94 5.49 6.68 -4.10
CA PRO A 94 4.11 6.59 -4.55
C PRO A 94 3.92 6.92 -6.03
N GLN A 95 4.73 7.83 -6.59
CA GLN A 95 4.65 8.16 -8.00
C GLN A 95 4.98 6.97 -8.89
N ASP A 96 6.04 6.24 -8.54
CA ASP A 96 6.44 5.05 -9.29
C ASP A 96 5.44 3.92 -9.16
N ALA A 97 4.66 3.89 -8.08
CA ALA A 97 3.64 2.89 -7.87
C ALA A 97 2.62 2.87 -9.01
N PHE A 98 2.20 4.04 -9.47
CA PHE A 98 1.19 4.13 -10.51
C PHE A 98 1.76 3.81 -11.89
N LEU A 99 3.03 4.09 -12.12
CA LEU A 99 3.72 3.62 -13.32
C LEU A 99 3.80 2.09 -13.35
N PHE A 100 4.11 1.48 -12.22
CA PHE A 100 4.12 0.02 -12.10
C PHE A 100 2.74 -0.57 -12.45
N GLY A 101 1.67 0.01 -11.92
CA GLY A 101 0.32 -0.45 -12.23
C GLY A 101 0.00 -0.30 -13.71
N ARG A 102 0.35 0.85 -14.29
CA ARG A 102 0.03 1.16 -15.69
C ARG A 102 0.86 0.33 -16.68
N ILE A 103 2.13 0.15 -16.41
CA ILE A 103 3.05 -0.51 -17.36
C ILE A 103 3.07 -2.02 -17.15
N ASN A 104 3.08 -2.48 -15.93
CA ASN A 104 3.27 -3.90 -15.61
C ASN A 104 1.97 -4.61 -15.22
N GLY A 105 0.87 -3.89 -15.12
CA GLY A 105 -0.41 -4.46 -14.73
C GLY A 105 -0.49 -4.83 -13.25
N GLY A 106 0.41 -4.31 -12.41
CA GLY A 106 0.37 -4.55 -10.98
C GLY A 106 -0.81 -3.88 -10.32
N ASN A 107 -1.29 -4.44 -9.22
CA ASN A 107 -2.40 -3.87 -8.47
C ASN A 107 -2.08 -3.56 -7.01
N VAL A 108 -0.86 -3.88 -6.56
CA VAL A 108 -0.38 -3.56 -5.22
C VAL A 108 1.05 -3.05 -5.32
N ALA A 109 1.35 -1.96 -4.64
CA ALA A 109 2.70 -1.44 -4.51
C ALA A 109 3.09 -1.45 -3.04
N SER A 110 4.22 -2.07 -2.72
CA SER A 110 4.74 -2.15 -1.36
C SER A 110 5.96 -1.26 -1.21
N LEU A 111 5.92 -0.33 -0.25
CA LEU A 111 6.95 0.66 -0.02
C LEU A 111 7.76 0.37 1.25
N PRO A 112 9.06 0.73 1.27
CA PRO A 112 9.90 0.61 2.47
C PRO A 112 9.64 1.79 3.41
N LEU A 113 8.80 1.59 4.42
CA LEU A 113 8.37 2.67 5.30
C LEU A 113 9.25 2.85 6.53
N GLY A 114 10.08 1.86 6.85
CA GLY A 114 10.93 1.91 8.04
C GLY A 114 12.31 2.51 7.83
N LEU A 115 12.74 2.60 6.59
CA LEU A 115 14.04 3.13 6.22
C LEU A 115 13.79 4.24 5.21
N ASN A 116 14.57 5.29 5.24
CA ASN A 116 14.37 6.42 4.33
C ASN A 116 14.93 6.11 2.94
N PHE A 117 14.34 5.14 2.26
CA PHE A 117 14.80 4.69 0.94
C PHE A 117 14.52 5.72 -0.14
N GLY A 118 14.93 6.94 0.07
CA GLY A 118 14.82 7.97 -0.93
C GLY A 118 13.51 8.72 -0.95
N TRP A 119 12.50 8.31 -0.15
CA TRP A 119 11.31 9.12 -0.08
C TRP A 119 11.19 9.77 1.28
N GLN A 120 11.12 11.04 1.25
CA GLN A 120 11.14 11.85 2.46
C GLN A 120 9.76 12.35 2.84
N GLY A 121 8.81 11.99 2.14
CA GLY A 121 7.45 12.38 2.46
C GLY A 121 7.21 13.86 2.44
#